data_9987d38d2ddb8d4c0650a78c7afcbeb2
#
_entry.id   9987d38d2ddb8d4c0650a78c7afcbeb2
#
_cell.length_a   1.000
_cell.length_b   1.000
_cell.length_c   1.000
_cell.angle_alpha   90.00
_cell.angle_beta   90.00
_cell.angle_gamma   90.00
#
_symmetry.space_group_name_H-M   'P 1'
#
loop_
_entity.id
_entity.type
_entity.pdbx_description
1 polymer ?
#
loop_
_entity_poly.entity_id
_entity_poly.type
_entity_poly.pdbx_seq_one_letter_code
_entity_poly.pdbx_strand_id
1 'polypeptide(L)'
;SAEDRGRNILTLLRQPSFIDYYHHIDDAPDGLKMKSSMFEDHYVQVKMTRFGGESRLLVAYDVTRMHNLEQMRKDFVDNISHELRTPLTVLSGYIETFTDQEDINPRWKRAFDQMQSQTRRMNALVNDLLLLSRLENEKKIAKNQIIDMPNLMNQLFDDAQAYNVDYGHTLNLDIDSHCDLI
;
A
#
# COMPACT_ATOMS: atom_id res chain seq x y z
N SER A 1 -8.75 -29.46 -23.19
CA SER A 1 -9.56 -30.42 -23.96
C SER A 1 -8.65 -31.41 -24.67
N ALA A 2 -9.20 -32.56 -25.16
CA ALA A 2 -8.39 -33.51 -25.91
C ALA A 2 -7.89 -32.93 -27.25
N GLU A 3 -8.59 -31.93 -27.79
CA GLU A 3 -8.24 -31.21 -29.02
C GLU A 3 -7.04 -30.26 -28.86
N ASP A 4 -6.64 -29.95 -27.65
CA ASP A 4 -5.53 -29.01 -27.36
C ASP A 4 -4.18 -29.70 -27.26
N ARG A 5 -4.14 -31.04 -27.33
CA ARG A 5 -2.89 -31.80 -27.32
C ARG A 5 -2.00 -31.43 -28.50
N GLY A 6 -0.74 -31.11 -28.21
CA GLY A 6 0.24 -30.69 -29.22
C GLY A 6 0.17 -29.24 -29.65
N ARG A 7 -0.77 -28.44 -29.10
CA ARG A 7 -0.80 -27.00 -29.34
C ARG A 7 0.14 -26.26 -28.43
N ASN A 8 0.71 -25.17 -28.93
CA ASN A 8 1.54 -24.30 -28.12
C ASN A 8 0.67 -23.59 -27.06
N ILE A 9 1.06 -23.64 -25.81
CA ILE A 9 0.35 -23.03 -24.67
C ILE A 9 0.13 -21.52 -24.86
N LEU A 10 1.06 -20.81 -25.51
CA LEU A 10 0.95 -19.38 -25.81
C LEU A 10 -0.14 -19.06 -26.85
N THR A 11 -0.58 -20.05 -27.63
CA THR A 11 -1.73 -19.89 -28.52
C THR A 11 -3.07 -20.08 -27.82
N LEU A 12 -3.05 -20.80 -26.69
CA LEU A 12 -4.23 -21.07 -25.84
C LEU A 12 -4.42 -19.97 -24.80
N LEU A 13 -3.35 -19.51 -24.19
CA LEU A 13 -3.32 -18.43 -23.19
C LEU A 13 -2.61 -17.21 -23.79
N ARG A 14 -3.42 -16.33 -24.42
CA ARG A 14 -2.92 -15.15 -25.17
C ARG A 14 -2.82 -13.89 -24.34
N GLN A 15 -3.05 -13.96 -23.03
CA GLN A 15 -2.97 -12.77 -22.17
C GLN A 15 -1.53 -12.27 -22.09
N PRO A 16 -1.29 -10.97 -22.29
CA PRO A 16 0.07 -10.41 -22.28
C PRO A 16 0.84 -10.73 -20.99
N SER A 17 0.16 -10.67 -19.83
CA SER A 17 0.74 -11.01 -18.54
C SER A 17 1.21 -12.48 -18.45
N PHE A 18 0.49 -13.40 -19.10
CA PHE A 18 0.91 -14.81 -19.15
C PHE A 18 2.10 -15.01 -20.07
N ILE A 19 2.14 -14.33 -21.21
CA ILE A 19 3.26 -14.39 -22.15
C ILE A 19 4.55 -13.88 -21.48
N ASP A 20 4.46 -12.77 -20.79
CA ASP A 20 5.57 -12.18 -20.03
C ASP A 20 6.05 -13.15 -18.93
N TYR A 21 5.14 -13.67 -18.13
CA TYR A 21 5.44 -14.67 -17.11
C TYR A 21 6.10 -15.94 -17.70
N TYR A 22 5.65 -16.39 -18.87
CA TYR A 22 6.21 -17.56 -19.54
C TYR A 22 7.69 -17.39 -19.91
N HIS A 23 8.11 -16.18 -20.26
CA HIS A 23 9.49 -15.85 -20.62
C HIS A 23 10.36 -15.56 -19.39
N HIS A 24 9.78 -15.05 -18.30
CA HIS A 24 10.48 -14.60 -17.09
C HIS A 24 10.04 -15.40 -15.85
N ILE A 25 9.95 -16.71 -15.99
CA ILE A 25 9.45 -17.62 -14.94
C ILE A 25 10.25 -17.54 -13.64
N ASP A 26 11.54 -17.29 -13.74
CA ASP A 26 12.46 -17.24 -12.60
C ASP A 26 12.28 -15.95 -11.77
N ASP A 27 11.71 -14.89 -12.37
CA ASP A 27 11.45 -13.61 -11.72
C ASP A 27 10.15 -13.59 -10.89
N ALA A 28 9.30 -14.60 -11.04
CA ALA A 28 8.02 -14.71 -10.34
C ALA A 28 7.82 -16.09 -9.70
N PRO A 29 8.54 -16.41 -8.62
CA PRO A 29 8.49 -17.73 -7.95
C PRO A 29 7.11 -18.06 -7.38
N ASP A 30 6.32 -17.06 -7.03
CA ASP A 30 4.94 -17.24 -6.54
C ASP A 30 3.93 -17.52 -7.65
N GLY A 31 4.35 -17.40 -8.91
CA GLY A 31 3.49 -17.57 -10.07
C GLY A 31 2.74 -16.29 -10.45
N LEU A 32 1.82 -16.42 -11.39
CA LEU A 32 1.01 -15.33 -11.93
C LEU A 32 -0.45 -15.48 -11.51
N LYS A 33 -1.01 -14.47 -10.84
CA LYS A 33 -2.46 -14.35 -10.61
C LYS A 33 -3.08 -13.56 -11.76
N MET A 34 -4.07 -14.12 -12.41
CA MET A 34 -4.71 -13.53 -13.58
C MET A 34 -6.21 -13.82 -13.63
N LYS A 35 -6.97 -12.98 -14.33
CA LYS A 35 -8.37 -13.26 -14.59
C LYS A 35 -8.48 -14.44 -15.56
N SER A 36 -9.42 -15.35 -15.31
CA SER A 36 -9.65 -16.51 -16.19
C SER A 36 -10.12 -16.04 -17.57
N SER A 37 -9.57 -16.65 -18.62
CA SER A 37 -10.08 -16.45 -19.98
C SER A 37 -11.28 -17.34 -20.33
N MET A 38 -11.54 -18.35 -19.51
CA MET A 38 -12.59 -19.35 -19.76
C MET A 38 -13.87 -19.09 -18.97
N PHE A 39 -13.73 -18.49 -17.78
CA PHE A 39 -14.85 -18.23 -16.88
C PHE A 39 -14.84 -16.75 -16.49
N GLU A 40 -15.94 -16.08 -16.74
CA GLU A 40 -16.15 -14.70 -16.36
C GLU A 40 -16.10 -14.57 -14.83
N ASP A 41 -15.43 -13.52 -14.33
CA ASP A 41 -15.24 -13.24 -12.89
C ASP A 41 -14.49 -14.31 -12.06
N HIS A 42 -13.81 -15.25 -12.72
CA HIS A 42 -12.91 -16.16 -12.04
C HIS A 42 -11.46 -15.70 -12.12
N TYR A 43 -10.73 -15.95 -11.03
CA TYR A 43 -9.30 -15.68 -10.93
C TYR A 43 -8.54 -16.99 -10.77
N VAL A 44 -7.48 -17.12 -11.54
CA VAL A 44 -6.59 -18.29 -11.49
C VAL A 44 -5.19 -17.85 -11.13
N GLN A 45 -4.54 -18.62 -10.27
CA GLN A 45 -3.10 -18.51 -10.04
C GLN A 45 -2.41 -19.60 -10.84
N VAL A 46 -1.56 -19.19 -11.75
CA VAL A 46 -0.77 -20.09 -12.60
C VAL A 46 0.64 -20.15 -12.05
N LYS A 47 1.11 -21.34 -11.76
CA LYS A 47 2.48 -21.59 -11.37
C LYS A 47 3.15 -22.51 -12.37
N MET A 48 4.34 -22.13 -12.82
CA MET A 48 5.10 -22.91 -13.78
C MET A 48 6.44 -23.30 -13.16
N THR A 49 6.88 -24.52 -13.40
CA THR A 49 8.18 -25.01 -12.99
C THR A 49 8.84 -25.81 -14.12
N ARG A 50 10.16 -25.82 -14.15
CA ARG A 50 10.90 -26.66 -15.09
C ARG A 50 10.88 -28.10 -14.61
N PHE A 51 10.68 -29.02 -15.53
CA PHE A 51 10.63 -30.46 -15.26
C PHE A 51 11.34 -31.23 -16.35
N GLY A 52 12.29 -32.09 -15.98
CA GLY A 52 12.91 -33.02 -16.91
C GLY A 52 13.58 -32.38 -18.13
N GLY A 53 14.45 -31.39 -17.94
CA GLY A 53 15.18 -30.72 -19.00
C GLY A 53 14.41 -29.53 -19.60
N GLU A 54 13.95 -29.66 -20.87
CA GLU A 54 13.22 -28.54 -21.54
C GLU A 54 11.71 -28.48 -21.24
N SER A 55 11.19 -29.52 -20.59
CA SER A 55 9.76 -29.58 -20.27
C SER A 55 9.40 -28.61 -19.15
N ARG A 56 8.17 -28.06 -19.22
CA ARG A 56 7.60 -27.18 -18.20
C ARG A 56 6.30 -27.78 -17.68
N LEU A 57 6.15 -27.82 -16.38
CA LEU A 57 4.89 -28.16 -15.72
C LEU A 57 4.18 -26.87 -15.35
N LEU A 58 2.94 -26.72 -15.81
CA LEU A 58 2.07 -25.62 -15.47
C LEU A 58 0.91 -26.15 -14.62
N VAL A 59 0.71 -25.53 -13.47
CA VAL A 59 -0.39 -25.83 -12.58
C VAL A 59 -1.22 -24.55 -12.42
N ALA A 60 -2.53 -24.67 -12.54
CA ALA A 60 -3.45 -23.56 -12.35
C ALA A 60 -4.41 -23.87 -11.17
N TYR A 61 -4.56 -22.91 -10.27
CA TYR A 61 -5.44 -23.00 -9.12
C TYR A 61 -6.53 -21.94 -9.26
N ASP A 62 -7.77 -22.31 -8.98
CA ASP A 62 -8.84 -21.33 -8.80
C ASP A 62 -8.64 -20.60 -7.46
N VAL A 63 -8.41 -19.32 -7.55
CA VAL A 63 -8.19 -18.43 -6.39
C VAL A 63 -9.27 -17.36 -6.28
N THR A 64 -10.40 -17.54 -6.97
CA THR A 64 -11.50 -16.56 -7.04
C THR A 64 -12.00 -16.16 -5.66
N ARG A 65 -12.29 -17.16 -4.81
CA ARG A 65 -12.77 -16.90 -3.45
C ARG A 65 -11.76 -16.10 -2.63
N MET A 66 -10.49 -16.46 -2.74
CA MET A 66 -9.42 -15.78 -2.00
C MET A 66 -9.25 -14.34 -2.50
N HIS A 67 -9.27 -14.14 -3.83
CA HIS A 67 -9.21 -12.81 -4.43
C HIS A 67 -10.36 -11.91 -3.98
N ASN A 68 -11.59 -12.44 -3.97
CA ASN A 68 -12.77 -11.69 -3.58
C ASN A 68 -12.73 -11.32 -2.08
N LEU A 69 -12.24 -12.21 -1.22
CA LEU A 69 -12.05 -11.92 0.21
C LEU A 69 -10.98 -10.83 0.45
N GLU A 70 -9.86 -10.91 -0.26
CA GLU A 70 -8.82 -9.88 -0.22
C GLU A 70 -9.37 -8.52 -0.66
N GLN A 71 -10.15 -8.50 -1.75
CA GLN A 71 -10.75 -7.28 -2.27
C GLN A 71 -11.80 -6.70 -1.30
N MET A 72 -12.72 -7.55 -0.79
CA MET A 72 -13.70 -7.11 0.20
C MET A 72 -13.06 -6.55 1.47
N ARG A 73 -11.97 -7.17 1.95
CA ARG A 73 -11.23 -6.66 3.11
C ARG A 73 -10.62 -5.29 2.83
N LYS A 74 -10.04 -5.10 1.65
CA LYS A 74 -9.48 -3.81 1.23
C LYS A 74 -10.57 -2.73 1.18
N ASP A 75 -11.65 -3.01 0.46
CA ASP A 75 -12.76 -2.06 0.30
C ASP A 75 -13.38 -1.70 1.66
N PHE A 76 -13.47 -2.68 2.58
CA PHE A 76 -13.95 -2.46 3.94
C PHE A 76 -13.04 -1.49 4.72
N VAL A 77 -11.72 -1.69 4.69
CA VAL A 77 -10.77 -0.82 5.39
C VAL A 77 -10.77 0.58 4.79
N ASP A 78 -10.76 0.69 3.46
CA ASP A 78 -10.80 1.97 2.76
C ASP A 78 -12.09 2.74 3.11
N ASN A 79 -13.26 2.09 3.06
CA ASN A 79 -14.54 2.70 3.39
C ASN A 79 -14.62 3.15 4.86
N ILE A 80 -14.26 2.29 5.81
CA ILE A 80 -14.27 2.65 7.24
C ILE A 80 -13.35 3.85 7.49
N SER A 81 -12.19 3.89 6.87
CA SER A 81 -11.24 4.98 7.07
C SER A 81 -11.78 6.31 6.56
N HIS A 82 -12.48 6.30 5.43
CA HIS A 82 -13.16 7.48 4.92
C HIS A 82 -14.31 7.92 5.84
N GLU A 83 -15.14 6.98 6.30
CA GLU A 83 -16.27 7.24 7.19
C GLU A 83 -15.83 7.73 8.59
N LEU A 84 -14.64 7.33 9.05
CA LEU A 84 -14.09 7.83 10.32
C LEU A 84 -13.39 9.18 10.19
N ARG A 85 -12.72 9.45 9.07
CA ARG A 85 -12.00 10.71 8.87
C ARG A 85 -12.92 11.93 8.90
N THR A 86 -14.08 11.84 8.28
CA THR A 86 -15.05 12.94 8.21
C THR A 86 -15.49 13.43 9.59
N PRO A 87 -16.04 12.58 10.51
CA PRO A 87 -16.44 13.04 11.83
C PRO A 87 -15.24 13.50 12.67
N LEU A 88 -14.07 12.89 12.54
CA LEU A 88 -12.87 13.31 13.25
C LEU A 88 -12.41 14.71 12.81
N THR A 89 -12.50 15.04 11.52
CA THR A 89 -12.17 16.37 11.00
C THR A 89 -13.13 17.41 11.57
N VAL A 90 -14.44 17.11 11.61
CA VAL A 90 -15.46 17.99 12.19
C VAL A 90 -15.20 18.21 13.68
N LEU A 91 -14.92 17.14 14.44
CA LEU A 91 -14.57 17.23 15.86
C LEU A 91 -13.32 18.08 16.10
N SER A 92 -12.26 17.89 15.30
CA SER A 92 -11.05 18.72 15.37
C SER A 92 -11.38 20.19 15.18
N GLY A 93 -12.17 20.53 14.16
CA GLY A 93 -12.56 21.93 13.88
C GLY A 93 -13.35 22.57 15.02
N TYR A 94 -14.28 21.84 15.65
CA TYR A 94 -14.99 22.37 16.82
C TYR A 94 -14.04 22.58 18.02
N ILE A 95 -13.16 21.63 18.30
CA ILE A 95 -12.21 21.73 19.40
C ILE A 95 -11.29 22.93 19.19
N GLU A 96 -10.74 23.12 17.99
CA GLU A 96 -9.92 24.28 17.62
C GLU A 96 -10.66 25.58 17.83
N THR A 97 -11.91 25.67 17.32
CA THR A 97 -12.76 26.87 17.47
C THR A 97 -12.99 27.24 18.94
N PHE A 98 -13.19 26.25 19.82
CA PHE A 98 -13.38 26.51 21.24
C PHE A 98 -12.06 26.81 21.97
N THR A 99 -10.95 26.23 21.55
CA THR A 99 -9.64 26.44 22.18
C THR A 99 -9.07 27.83 21.87
N ASP A 100 -9.41 28.39 20.71
CA ASP A 100 -8.92 29.70 20.25
C ASP A 100 -9.70 30.89 20.86
N GLN A 101 -10.69 30.64 21.71
CA GLN A 101 -11.40 31.73 22.40
C GLN A 101 -10.53 32.34 23.49
N GLU A 102 -10.33 33.67 23.46
CA GLU A 102 -9.47 34.41 24.38
C GLU A 102 -9.89 34.29 25.86
N ASP A 103 -11.19 34.15 26.14
CA ASP A 103 -11.77 34.11 27.50
C ASP A 103 -12.10 32.68 27.97
N ILE A 104 -11.52 31.65 27.43
CA ILE A 104 -11.84 30.27 27.81
C ILE A 104 -11.41 29.97 29.27
N ASN A 105 -12.36 29.43 30.05
CA ASN A 105 -12.03 28.97 31.39
C ASN A 105 -10.89 27.89 31.38
N PRO A 106 -9.87 28.03 32.24
CA PRO A 106 -8.72 27.10 32.26
C PRO A 106 -9.11 25.61 32.41
N ARG A 107 -10.24 25.34 33.04
CA ARG A 107 -10.79 23.98 33.17
C ARG A 107 -11.24 23.41 31.82
N TRP A 108 -11.93 24.24 31.02
CA TRP A 108 -12.40 23.86 29.68
C TRP A 108 -11.24 23.74 28.70
N LYS A 109 -10.27 24.66 28.79
CA LYS A 109 -9.06 24.58 27.96
C LYS A 109 -8.35 23.25 28.10
N ARG A 110 -8.12 22.78 29.32
CA ARG A 110 -7.51 21.46 29.55
C ARG A 110 -8.33 20.31 28.97
N ALA A 111 -9.67 20.39 29.07
CA ALA A 111 -10.55 19.37 28.50
C ALA A 111 -10.48 19.35 26.95
N PHE A 112 -10.46 20.52 26.32
CA PHE A 112 -10.33 20.62 24.87
C PHE A 112 -8.95 20.18 24.37
N ASP A 113 -7.87 20.54 25.06
CA ASP A 113 -6.51 20.08 24.74
C ASP A 113 -6.43 18.54 24.80
N GLN A 114 -7.08 17.94 25.80
CA GLN A 114 -7.15 16.48 25.92
C GLN A 114 -7.99 15.85 24.80
N MET A 115 -9.13 16.44 24.44
CA MET A 115 -9.95 15.97 23.31
C MET A 115 -9.18 16.09 22.01
N GLN A 116 -8.48 17.19 21.77
CA GLN A 116 -7.65 17.39 20.58
C GLN A 116 -6.56 16.32 20.47
N SER A 117 -5.87 16.03 21.59
CA SER A 117 -4.88 14.97 21.64
C SER A 117 -5.47 13.60 21.27
N GLN A 118 -6.66 13.27 21.78
CA GLN A 118 -7.34 12.01 21.43
C GLN A 118 -7.77 11.97 19.97
N THR A 119 -8.29 13.07 19.43
CA THR A 119 -8.70 13.15 18.02
C THR A 119 -7.50 12.99 17.08
N ARG A 120 -6.36 13.61 17.39
CA ARG A 120 -5.10 13.40 16.65
C ARG A 120 -4.64 11.95 16.70
N ARG A 121 -4.73 11.30 17.87
CA ARG A 121 -4.40 9.89 18.03
C ARG A 121 -5.32 9.00 17.20
N MET A 122 -6.63 9.27 17.17
CA MET A 122 -7.58 8.52 16.35
C MET A 122 -7.28 8.67 14.85
N ASN A 123 -6.96 9.88 14.39
CA ASN A 123 -6.54 10.11 13.01
C ASN A 123 -5.27 9.33 12.65
N ALA A 124 -4.28 9.28 13.54
CA ALA A 124 -3.07 8.49 13.33
C ALA A 124 -3.41 6.99 13.19
N LEU A 125 -4.22 6.43 14.08
CA LEU A 125 -4.65 5.02 14.02
C LEU A 125 -5.39 4.69 12.72
N VAL A 126 -6.25 5.59 12.22
CA VAL A 126 -6.96 5.41 10.93
C VAL A 126 -5.94 5.39 9.78
N ASN A 127 -4.96 6.28 9.79
CA ASN A 127 -3.92 6.32 8.76
C ASN A 127 -3.01 5.07 8.81
N ASP A 128 -2.66 4.60 10.02
CA ASP A 128 -1.86 3.38 10.21
C ASP A 128 -2.62 2.15 9.70
N LEU A 129 -3.94 2.08 9.93
CA LEU A 129 -4.79 1.00 9.42
C LEU A 129 -4.83 0.98 7.88
N LEU A 130 -4.96 2.15 7.26
CA LEU A 130 -4.89 2.29 5.81
C LEU A 130 -3.53 1.88 5.24
N LEU A 131 -2.45 2.32 5.89
CA LEU A 131 -1.09 1.96 5.49
C LEU A 131 -0.87 0.44 5.57
N LEU A 132 -1.28 -0.18 6.68
CA LEU A 132 -1.18 -1.63 6.87
C LEU A 132 -1.96 -2.39 5.80
N SER A 133 -3.20 -1.95 5.51
CA SER A 133 -4.03 -2.55 4.45
C SER A 133 -3.37 -2.46 3.07
N ARG A 134 -2.69 -1.36 2.77
CA ARG A 134 -1.95 -1.19 1.51
C ARG A 134 -0.73 -2.10 1.45
N LEU A 135 0.09 -2.13 2.50
CA LEU A 135 1.31 -2.96 2.57
C LEU A 135 1.00 -4.46 2.46
N GLU A 136 -0.08 -4.94 3.08
CA GLU A 136 -0.50 -6.34 2.94
C GLU A 136 -0.90 -6.72 1.51
N ASN A 137 -1.39 -5.77 0.73
CA ASN A 137 -1.82 -5.99 -0.65
C ASN A 137 -0.72 -5.75 -1.69
N GLU A 138 0.28 -4.94 -1.36
CA GLU A 138 1.45 -4.69 -2.19
C GLU A 138 2.49 -5.82 -2.07
N LYS A 139 2.09 -7.07 -2.36
CA LYS A 139 3.05 -8.17 -2.60
C LYS A 139 3.88 -7.98 -3.87
N LYS A 140 3.65 -6.94 -4.64
CA LYS A 140 4.60 -6.48 -5.64
C LYS A 140 5.62 -5.64 -4.91
N ILE A 141 6.74 -6.26 -4.59
CA ILE A 141 8.00 -5.59 -4.30
C ILE A 141 8.05 -4.37 -5.23
N ALA A 142 8.03 -3.20 -4.63
CA ALA A 142 8.26 -1.97 -5.37
C ALA A 142 9.47 -2.24 -6.27
N LYS A 143 9.34 -1.99 -7.58
CA LYS A 143 10.51 -2.01 -8.45
C LYS A 143 11.55 -1.20 -7.71
N ASN A 144 12.71 -1.81 -7.47
CA ASN A 144 13.83 -1.12 -6.83
C ASN A 144 14.03 0.19 -7.60
N GLN A 145 13.48 1.27 -7.07
CA GLN A 145 13.71 2.61 -7.60
C GLN A 145 14.92 3.13 -6.83
N ILE A 146 15.90 3.57 -7.57
CA ILE A 146 17.05 4.26 -6.97
C ILE A 146 16.50 5.49 -6.27
N ILE A 147 16.71 5.55 -4.97
CA ILE A 147 16.27 6.69 -4.14
C ILE A 147 17.45 7.65 -4.06
N ASP A 148 17.24 8.87 -4.53
CA ASP A 148 18.16 10.00 -4.32
C ASP A 148 18.08 10.43 -2.84
N MET A 149 18.88 9.76 -2.00
CA MET A 149 18.89 10.02 -0.55
C MET A 149 19.24 11.45 -0.19
N PRO A 150 20.24 12.12 -0.83
CA PRO A 150 20.52 13.51 -0.57
C PRO A 150 19.30 14.42 -0.78
N ASN A 151 18.57 14.24 -1.87
CA ASN A 151 17.38 15.03 -2.17
C ASN A 151 16.25 14.76 -1.17
N LEU A 152 15.99 13.51 -0.84
CA LEU A 152 14.99 13.12 0.17
C LEU A 152 15.32 13.72 1.54
N MET A 153 16.58 13.65 1.98
CA MET A 153 17.00 14.19 3.27
C MET A 153 16.93 15.71 3.32
N ASN A 154 17.23 16.40 2.23
CA ASN A 154 17.05 17.86 2.15
C ASN A 154 15.56 18.24 2.26
N GLN A 155 14.65 17.54 1.57
CA GLN A 155 13.21 17.78 1.69
C GLN A 155 12.72 17.56 3.13
N LEU A 156 13.13 16.47 3.78
CA LEU A 156 12.78 16.20 5.17
C LEU A 156 13.34 17.24 6.13
N PHE A 157 14.52 17.78 5.86
CA PHE A 157 15.12 18.84 6.65
C PHE A 157 14.37 20.17 6.51
N ASP A 158 13.96 20.52 5.29
CA ASP A 158 13.15 21.71 5.02
C ASP A 158 11.80 21.62 5.73
N ASP A 159 11.13 20.46 5.67
CA ASP A 159 9.90 20.19 6.39
C ASP A 159 10.10 20.31 7.91
N ALA A 160 11.18 19.72 8.44
CA ALA A 160 11.49 19.79 9.86
C ALA A 160 11.79 21.23 10.31
N GLN A 161 12.46 22.04 9.49
CA GLN A 161 12.67 23.46 9.78
C GLN A 161 11.35 24.23 9.83
N ALA A 162 10.42 23.96 8.92
CA ALA A 162 9.10 24.59 8.90
C ALA A 162 8.33 24.29 10.21
N TYR A 163 8.40 23.05 10.73
CA TYR A 163 7.81 22.69 12.02
C TYR A 163 8.54 23.27 13.22
N ASN A 164 9.82 23.56 13.10
CA ASN A 164 10.66 24.01 14.21
C ASN A 164 10.49 25.49 14.57
N VAL A 165 9.77 26.26 13.75
CA VAL A 165 9.57 27.71 13.97
C VAL A 165 9.04 28.01 15.37
N ASP A 166 8.15 27.15 15.88
CA ASP A 166 7.51 27.32 17.20
C ASP A 166 8.36 26.75 18.37
N TYR A 167 9.36 25.92 18.07
CA TYR A 167 10.13 25.20 19.10
C TYR A 167 11.56 25.71 19.30
N GLY A 168 12.13 26.43 18.34
CA GLY A 168 13.45 27.06 18.44
C GLY A 168 14.63 26.10 18.59
N HIS A 169 14.49 24.83 18.14
CA HIS A 169 15.60 23.87 18.15
C HIS A 169 16.61 24.17 17.03
N THR A 170 17.88 23.88 17.28
CA THR A 170 18.91 23.93 16.24
C THR A 170 18.91 22.57 15.51
N LEU A 171 18.53 22.57 14.24
CA LEU A 171 18.55 21.40 13.38
C LEU A 171 19.83 21.42 12.54
N ASN A 172 20.57 20.31 12.54
CA ASN A 172 21.75 20.12 11.70
C ASN A 172 21.51 18.90 10.81
N LEU A 173 21.78 19.04 9.52
CA LEU A 173 21.75 17.96 8.55
C LEU A 173 23.19 17.66 8.10
N ASP A 174 23.61 16.41 8.28
CA ASP A 174 24.89 15.91 7.79
C ASP A 174 24.62 14.70 6.89
N ILE A 175 24.98 14.82 5.62
CA ILE A 175 24.74 13.79 4.62
C ILE A 175 26.09 13.36 4.02
N ASP A 176 26.43 12.09 4.19
CA ASP A 176 27.58 11.52 3.50
C ASP A 176 27.25 11.39 2.00
N SER A 177 28.13 11.92 1.16
CA SER A 177 27.95 11.99 -0.30
C SER A 177 27.96 10.62 -1.02
N HIS A 178 28.04 9.52 -0.28
CA HIS A 178 28.08 8.15 -0.82
C HIS A 178 26.86 7.28 -0.45
N CYS A 179 25.75 7.88 0.00
CA CYS A 179 24.54 7.17 0.38
C CYS A 179 23.52 7.08 -0.77
N ASP A 180 23.87 6.39 -1.85
CA ASP A 180 22.89 5.93 -2.83
C ASP A 180 22.42 4.51 -2.40
N LEU A 181 21.18 4.39 -1.97
CA LEU A 181 20.55 3.09 -1.73
C LEU A 181 19.90 2.58 -3.02
N ILE A 182 20.29 1.39 -3.41
CA ILE A 182 19.73 0.62 -4.52
C ILE A 182 18.53 -0.20 -4.02
#